data_5a8b620a6300b38a606ff9493e903f79
#
_entry.id   5a8b620a6300b38a606ff9493e903f79
#
_cell.length_a   1.000
_cell.length_b   1.000
_cell.length_c   1.000
_cell.angle_alpha   90.00
_cell.angle_beta   90.00
_cell.angle_gamma   90.00
#
_symmetry.space_group_name_H-M   'P 1'
#
loop_
_entity.id
_entity.type
_entity.pdbx_description
1 polymer ?
#
loop_
_entity_poly.entity_id
_entity_poly.type
_entity_poly.pdbx_seq_one_letter_code
_entity_poly.pdbx_strand_id
1 'polypeptide(L)'
;MPVRIRTSRLLGQNFLIDPAVLQRIVEHAAPEEEEVILEVGAGTGNLTSLLQQAAGRVVAIEKDPKLADQLRRKFQDKDNVEVIEGDVLKISLPSFDKVIADPPYNISSKLIFMFLRKPLKSMTMVFQREFALRLIATPGSADYGRLTVALSHRAKTQLMDFVPRTAFRPTPRVDSCIVRIIPKSQVTPVDESSLDQMIRYLFSQRKKTLKAVLKRATSTTARKSLNSLVKPEDLLDKRIFQLTPSEFENISNCLSPQHKLFKFSNR
;
A
#
# COMPACT_ATOMS: atom_id res chain seq x y z
N MET A 1 10.14 -10.07 35.11
CA MET A 1 9.01 -10.99 34.82
C MET A 1 8.44 -10.63 33.48
N PRO A 2 8.18 -11.58 32.57
CA PRO A 2 7.59 -11.25 31.25
C PRO A 2 6.17 -10.71 31.47
N VAL A 3 5.92 -9.52 30.95
CA VAL A 3 4.60 -8.89 30.95
C VAL A 3 3.64 -9.79 30.17
N ARG A 4 2.60 -10.29 30.83
CA ARG A 4 1.57 -11.13 30.22
C ARG A 4 0.70 -10.21 29.29
N ILE A 5 1.04 -10.16 28.01
CA ILE A 5 0.29 -9.41 27.01
C ILE A 5 -1.10 -10.05 26.88
N ARG A 6 -2.13 -9.39 27.43
CA ARG A 6 -3.53 -9.75 27.17
C ARG A 6 -3.90 -9.21 25.78
N THR A 7 -3.73 -10.06 24.76
CA THR A 7 -4.16 -9.73 23.41
C THR A 7 -5.69 -9.64 23.36
N SER A 8 -6.21 -8.52 22.86
CA SER A 8 -7.62 -8.43 22.51
C SER A 8 -7.84 -9.24 21.23
N ARG A 9 -8.44 -10.45 21.35
CA ARG A 9 -8.81 -11.27 20.19
C ARG A 9 -9.73 -10.54 19.21
N LEU A 10 -10.45 -9.53 19.69
CA LEU A 10 -11.37 -8.69 18.89
C LEU A 10 -10.65 -7.76 17.90
N LEU A 11 -9.37 -7.42 18.12
CA LEU A 11 -8.60 -6.53 17.25
C LEU A 11 -7.67 -7.28 16.29
N GLY A 12 -7.58 -8.62 16.40
CA GLY A 12 -6.72 -9.44 15.52
C GLY A 12 -5.23 -9.07 15.60
N GLN A 13 -4.76 -8.57 16.76
CA GLN A 13 -3.41 -8.07 16.95
C GLN A 13 -2.40 -9.21 17.02
N ASN A 14 -1.42 -9.19 16.13
CA ASN A 14 -0.21 -9.99 16.20
C ASN A 14 0.96 -9.02 16.37
N PHE A 15 1.70 -9.11 17.46
CA PHE A 15 2.82 -8.22 17.74
C PHE A 15 4.11 -8.83 17.20
N LEU A 16 4.86 -8.07 16.43
CA LEU A 16 6.19 -8.44 15.99
C LEU A 16 7.15 -8.40 17.20
N ILE A 17 7.76 -9.54 17.49
CA ILE A 17 8.60 -9.71 18.68
C ILE A 17 10.03 -10.13 18.35
N ASP A 18 10.30 -10.56 17.12
CA ASP A 18 11.63 -11.01 16.70
C ASP A 18 12.56 -9.79 16.50
N PRO A 19 13.62 -9.65 17.33
CA PRO A 19 14.51 -8.50 17.26
C PRO A 19 15.26 -8.38 15.93
N ALA A 20 15.61 -9.52 15.30
CA ALA A 20 16.32 -9.51 14.03
C ALA A 20 15.42 -9.01 12.90
N VAL A 21 14.13 -9.34 12.94
CA VAL A 21 13.16 -8.83 11.96
C VAL A 21 12.92 -7.33 12.18
N LEU A 22 12.74 -6.90 13.42
CA LEU A 22 12.59 -5.48 13.77
C LEU A 22 13.79 -4.66 13.28
N GLN A 23 15.00 -5.17 13.49
CA GLN A 23 16.23 -4.52 13.04
C GLN A 23 16.26 -4.39 11.51
N ARG A 24 15.92 -5.46 10.77
CA ARG A 24 15.85 -5.43 9.29
C ARG A 24 14.81 -4.43 8.77
N ILE A 25 13.68 -4.25 9.45
CA ILE A 25 12.70 -3.22 9.08
C ILE A 25 13.35 -1.84 9.11
N VAL A 26 14.07 -1.52 10.19
CA VAL A 26 14.75 -0.23 10.34
C VAL A 26 15.86 -0.07 9.28
N GLU A 27 16.67 -1.09 9.04
CA GLU A 27 17.72 -1.09 8.02
C GLU A 27 17.15 -0.85 6.61
N HIS A 28 16.08 -1.55 6.23
CA HIS A 28 15.42 -1.35 4.93
C HIS A 28 14.74 0.02 4.80
N ALA A 29 14.25 0.57 5.89
CA ALA A 29 13.64 1.90 5.90
C ALA A 29 14.68 3.02 5.85
N ALA A 30 15.87 2.76 6.41
CA ALA A 30 16.99 3.71 6.51
C ALA A 30 16.52 5.10 6.96
N PRO A 31 15.96 5.26 8.17
CA PRO A 31 15.60 6.57 8.70
C PRO A 31 16.86 7.44 8.92
N GLU A 32 16.71 8.75 8.78
CA GLU A 32 17.76 9.76 8.99
C GLU A 32 17.49 10.55 10.28
N GLU A 33 18.54 11.10 10.89
CA GLU A 33 18.44 11.80 12.18
C GLU A 33 17.53 13.05 12.14
N GLU A 34 17.33 13.65 10.98
CA GLU A 34 16.46 14.83 10.83
C GLU A 34 15.01 14.45 10.46
N GLU A 35 14.75 13.17 10.18
CA GLU A 35 13.45 12.74 9.69
C GLU A 35 12.43 12.53 10.81
N VAL A 36 11.18 12.85 10.47
CA VAL A 36 9.99 12.50 11.26
C VAL A 36 9.42 11.19 10.72
N ILE A 37 9.43 10.16 11.54
CA ILE A 37 8.90 8.85 11.20
C ILE A 37 7.49 8.69 11.77
N LEU A 38 6.54 8.31 10.92
CA LEU A 38 5.20 7.90 11.34
C LEU A 38 5.15 6.39 11.49
N GLU A 39 4.92 5.91 12.70
CA GLU A 39 4.67 4.50 12.98
C GLU A 39 3.17 4.25 13.18
N VAL A 40 2.59 3.29 12.46
CA VAL A 40 1.17 2.94 12.55
C VAL A 40 0.99 1.60 13.24
N GLY A 41 0.23 1.59 14.33
CA GLY A 41 0.01 0.40 15.13
C GLY A 41 1.23 0.06 15.99
N ALA A 42 1.71 1.02 16.77
CA ALA A 42 2.94 0.88 17.55
C ALA A 42 2.90 -0.27 18.59
N GLY A 43 1.70 -0.69 18.98
CA GLY A 43 1.48 -1.87 19.82
C GLY A 43 2.23 -1.83 21.15
N THR A 44 3.18 -2.73 21.33
CA THR A 44 4.03 -2.80 22.55
C THR A 44 5.26 -1.89 22.51
N GLY A 45 5.45 -1.16 21.40
CA GLY A 45 6.57 -0.25 21.19
C GLY A 45 7.91 -0.95 20.93
N ASN A 46 7.88 -2.15 20.33
CA ASN A 46 9.12 -2.85 19.99
C ASN A 46 9.82 -2.16 18.82
N LEU A 47 9.08 -1.83 17.75
CA LEU A 47 9.59 -1.11 16.61
C LEU A 47 9.88 0.36 16.98
N THR A 48 9.00 1.01 17.74
CA THR A 48 9.21 2.36 18.27
C THR A 48 10.53 2.50 18.99
N SER A 49 10.92 1.47 19.78
CA SER A 49 12.20 1.48 20.54
C SER A 49 13.45 1.49 19.66
N LEU A 50 13.38 0.96 18.47
CA LEU A 50 14.47 1.03 17.48
C LEU A 50 14.42 2.33 16.69
N LEU A 51 13.22 2.73 16.25
CA LEU A 51 13.03 3.95 15.47
C LEU A 51 13.49 5.20 16.24
N GLN A 52 13.23 5.28 17.54
CA GLN A 52 13.62 6.41 18.37
C GLN A 52 15.15 6.60 18.48
N GLN A 53 15.93 5.55 18.19
CA GLN A 53 17.39 5.61 18.18
C GLN A 53 17.96 6.02 16.81
N ALA A 54 17.16 5.87 15.75
CA ALA A 54 17.60 6.00 14.35
C ALA A 54 16.98 7.21 13.63
N ALA A 55 16.02 7.91 14.23
CA ALA A 55 15.30 9.01 13.62
C ALA A 55 15.24 10.23 14.55
N GLY A 56 15.10 11.42 13.98
CA GLY A 56 14.98 12.66 14.75
C GLY A 56 13.71 12.70 15.59
N ARG A 57 12.61 12.23 15.05
CA ARG A 57 11.31 12.17 15.75
C ARG A 57 10.51 10.95 15.30
N VAL A 58 9.81 10.32 16.25
CA VAL A 58 8.87 9.23 16.00
C VAL A 58 7.46 9.64 16.44
N VAL A 59 6.52 9.61 15.55
CA VAL A 59 5.09 9.76 15.84
C VAL A 59 4.46 8.37 15.81
N ALA A 60 4.22 7.81 16.98
CA ALA A 60 3.66 6.47 17.18
C ALA A 60 2.15 6.53 17.34
N ILE A 61 1.40 6.00 16.36
CA ILE A 61 -0.07 5.95 16.40
C ILE A 61 -0.52 4.60 16.89
N GLU A 62 -1.33 4.58 17.95
CA GLU A 62 -1.93 3.36 18.48
C GLU A 62 -3.43 3.57 18.72
N LYS A 63 -4.24 2.60 18.29
CA LYS A 63 -5.70 2.68 18.38
C LYS A 63 -6.23 2.14 19.71
N ASP A 64 -5.53 1.20 20.34
CA ASP A 64 -5.93 0.65 21.64
C ASP A 64 -5.48 1.62 22.76
N PRO A 65 -6.41 2.22 23.52
CA PRO A 65 -6.07 3.18 24.58
C PRO A 65 -5.13 2.59 25.63
N LYS A 66 -5.25 1.29 25.95
CA LYS A 66 -4.39 0.64 26.95
C LYS A 66 -2.95 0.52 26.47
N LEU A 67 -2.78 0.21 25.16
CA LEU A 67 -1.45 0.15 24.56
C LEU A 67 -0.86 1.56 24.41
N ALA A 68 -1.68 2.54 24.01
CA ALA A 68 -1.25 3.93 23.93
C ALA A 68 -0.75 4.45 25.29
N ASP A 69 -1.45 4.14 26.39
CA ASP A 69 -1.01 4.50 27.73
C ASP A 69 0.29 3.78 28.15
N GLN A 70 0.43 2.50 27.76
CA GLN A 70 1.69 1.77 28.01
C GLN A 70 2.86 2.40 27.22
N LEU A 71 2.63 2.79 25.98
CA LEU A 71 3.62 3.48 25.15
C LEU A 71 4.03 4.82 25.76
N ARG A 72 3.08 5.66 26.19
CA ARG A 72 3.36 6.94 26.84
C ARG A 72 4.25 6.76 28.08
N ARG A 73 3.95 5.76 28.93
CA ARG A 73 4.80 5.44 30.10
C ARG A 73 6.17 4.90 29.70
N LYS A 74 6.23 4.06 28.65
CA LYS A 74 7.50 3.45 28.19
C LYS A 74 8.45 4.50 27.62
N PHE A 75 7.93 5.54 26.98
CA PHE A 75 8.71 6.56 26.30
C PHE A 75 8.63 7.94 26.96
N GLN A 76 8.17 8.03 28.23
CA GLN A 76 8.00 9.29 28.96
C GLN A 76 9.31 10.13 29.06
N ASP A 77 10.47 9.47 29.08
CA ASP A 77 11.79 10.09 29.17
C ASP A 77 12.46 10.24 27.78
N LYS A 78 11.68 10.16 26.71
CA LYS A 78 12.16 10.24 25.31
C LYS A 78 11.51 11.43 24.61
N ASP A 79 12.23 12.55 24.51
CA ASP A 79 11.74 13.80 23.94
C ASP A 79 11.42 13.70 22.45
N ASN A 80 11.99 12.68 21.75
CA ASN A 80 11.78 12.47 20.34
C ASN A 80 10.67 11.45 20.00
N VAL A 81 9.88 10.99 20.99
CA VAL A 81 8.76 10.06 20.76
C VAL A 81 7.44 10.72 21.16
N GLU A 82 6.54 10.88 20.20
CA GLU A 82 5.17 11.32 20.42
C GLU A 82 4.21 10.16 20.25
N VAL A 83 3.34 9.91 21.22
CA VAL A 83 2.32 8.85 21.19
C VAL A 83 0.94 9.47 20.97
N ILE A 84 0.34 9.18 19.82
CA ILE A 84 -1.02 9.60 19.45
C ILE A 84 -1.96 8.41 19.55
N GLU A 85 -2.95 8.52 20.44
CA GLU A 85 -4.04 7.56 20.53
C GLU A 85 -5.08 7.85 19.45
N GLY A 86 -5.41 6.87 18.61
CA GLY A 86 -6.46 7.03 17.63
C GLY A 86 -6.42 6.06 16.46
N ASP A 87 -7.50 6.08 15.70
CA ASP A 87 -7.59 5.36 14.44
C ASP A 87 -6.93 6.20 13.34
N VAL A 88 -5.79 5.73 12.83
CA VAL A 88 -5.01 6.42 11.79
C VAL A 88 -5.84 6.79 10.56
N LEU A 89 -6.90 6.04 10.26
CA LEU A 89 -7.80 6.35 9.12
C LEU A 89 -8.79 7.50 9.41
N LYS A 90 -8.85 8.00 10.65
CA LYS A 90 -9.85 8.98 11.11
C LYS A 90 -9.25 10.25 11.69
N ILE A 91 -8.04 10.17 12.24
CA ILE A 91 -7.37 11.31 12.88
C ILE A 91 -6.66 12.19 11.86
N SER A 92 -6.46 13.45 12.23
CA SER A 92 -5.55 14.33 11.50
C SER A 92 -4.11 13.94 11.81
N LEU A 93 -3.31 13.70 10.78
CA LEU A 93 -1.91 13.30 10.94
C LEU A 93 -1.00 14.54 10.92
N PRO A 94 0.03 14.60 11.79
CA PRO A 94 1.08 15.59 11.70
C PRO A 94 1.89 15.42 10.41
N SER A 95 2.81 16.32 10.13
CA SER A 95 3.78 16.16 9.05
C SER A 95 4.78 15.05 9.38
N PHE A 96 5.15 14.26 8.39
CA PHE A 96 6.13 13.18 8.50
C PHE A 96 6.87 12.98 7.16
N ASP A 97 8.07 12.40 7.23
CA ASP A 97 8.91 12.12 6.06
C ASP A 97 8.75 10.69 5.55
N LYS A 98 8.69 9.72 6.46
CA LYS A 98 8.56 8.30 6.13
C LYS A 98 7.50 7.63 6.99
N VAL A 99 6.90 6.56 6.47
CA VAL A 99 6.05 5.64 7.23
C VAL A 99 6.81 4.33 7.43
N ILE A 100 6.96 3.91 8.69
CA ILE A 100 7.57 2.62 9.02
C ILE A 100 6.63 1.91 9.97
N ALA A 101 6.07 0.75 9.57
CA ALA A 101 4.98 0.16 10.32
C ALA A 101 4.81 -1.35 10.11
N ASP A 102 4.27 -2.01 11.13
CA ASP A 102 3.65 -3.33 11.07
C ASP A 102 2.15 -3.19 11.35
N PRO A 103 1.35 -2.69 10.39
CA PRO A 103 -0.04 -2.35 10.61
C PRO A 103 -0.95 -3.58 10.60
N PRO A 104 -2.16 -3.48 11.20
CA PRO A 104 -3.18 -4.51 11.03
C PRO A 104 -3.48 -4.79 9.55
N TYR A 105 -3.41 -6.06 9.13
CA TYR A 105 -3.48 -6.46 7.71
C TYR A 105 -4.77 -6.07 6.99
N ASN A 106 -5.89 -5.96 7.72
CA ASN A 106 -7.20 -5.61 7.15
C ASN A 106 -7.30 -4.18 6.62
N ILE A 107 -6.36 -3.30 6.99
CA ILE A 107 -6.32 -1.90 6.53
C ILE A 107 -5.17 -1.60 5.57
N SER A 108 -4.32 -2.57 5.23
CA SER A 108 -3.11 -2.41 4.42
C SER A 108 -3.32 -1.60 3.14
N SER A 109 -4.30 -1.98 2.32
CA SER A 109 -4.58 -1.27 1.06
C SER A 109 -5.03 0.17 1.30
N LYS A 110 -5.89 0.40 2.31
CA LYS A 110 -6.36 1.76 2.65
C LYS A 110 -5.21 2.65 3.09
N LEU A 111 -4.29 2.12 3.90
CA LEU A 111 -3.11 2.85 4.38
C LEU A 111 -2.20 3.26 3.23
N ILE A 112 -1.85 2.33 2.34
CA ILE A 112 -0.99 2.63 1.19
C ILE A 112 -1.55 3.81 0.39
N PHE A 113 -2.81 3.74 -0.04
CA PHE A 113 -3.41 4.80 -0.87
C PHE A 113 -3.69 6.09 -0.10
N MET A 114 -3.93 6.03 1.21
CA MET A 114 -4.05 7.21 2.05
C MET A 114 -2.71 7.96 2.14
N PHE A 115 -1.63 7.23 2.39
CA PHE A 115 -0.30 7.84 2.50
C PHE A 115 0.24 8.34 1.16
N LEU A 116 -0.03 7.66 0.05
CA LEU A 116 0.38 8.13 -1.29
C LEU A 116 -0.28 9.46 -1.72
N ARG A 117 -1.27 9.95 -0.97
CA ARG A 117 -1.86 11.29 -1.15
C ARG A 117 -1.15 12.37 -0.30
N LYS A 118 -0.18 11.99 0.49
CA LYS A 118 0.60 12.88 1.35
C LYS A 118 2.01 13.05 0.79
N PRO A 119 2.67 14.17 1.03
CA PRO A 119 4.07 14.29 0.73
C PRO A 119 4.86 13.37 1.68
N LEU A 120 5.57 12.38 1.13
CA LEU A 120 6.44 11.50 1.90
C LEU A 120 7.56 10.96 1.01
N LYS A 121 8.70 10.62 1.62
CA LYS A 121 9.87 10.05 0.93
C LYS A 121 9.66 8.56 0.62
N SER A 122 9.17 7.79 1.59
CA SER A 122 8.92 6.34 1.41
C SER A 122 8.04 5.75 2.51
N MET A 123 7.52 4.54 2.25
CA MET A 123 6.88 3.68 3.24
C MET A 123 7.62 2.34 3.31
N THR A 124 7.97 1.86 4.49
CA THR A 124 8.47 0.51 4.72
C THR A 124 7.52 -0.19 5.69
N MET A 125 6.80 -1.18 5.19
CA MET A 125 5.69 -1.78 5.92
C MET A 125 5.73 -3.31 5.83
N VAL A 126 5.21 -3.95 6.87
CA VAL A 126 5.05 -5.40 6.92
C VAL A 126 3.64 -5.77 6.45
N PHE A 127 3.55 -6.68 5.48
CA PHE A 127 2.30 -7.16 4.93
C PHE A 127 2.25 -8.69 4.90
N GLN A 128 1.05 -9.27 4.91
CA GLN A 128 0.88 -10.69 4.61
C GLN A 128 1.51 -11.04 3.26
N ARG A 129 2.15 -12.20 3.17
CA ARG A 129 2.89 -12.65 1.99
C ARG A 129 2.08 -12.55 0.70
N GLU A 130 0.85 -13.04 0.68
CA GLU A 130 -0.01 -12.97 -0.50
C GLU A 130 -0.27 -11.51 -0.93
N PHE A 131 -0.57 -10.64 0.03
CA PHE A 131 -0.80 -9.23 -0.26
C PHE A 131 0.48 -8.55 -0.81
N ALA A 132 1.64 -8.83 -0.20
CA ALA A 132 2.93 -8.31 -0.65
C ALA A 132 3.26 -8.76 -2.09
N LEU A 133 3.06 -10.03 -2.41
CA LEU A 133 3.28 -10.55 -3.77
C LEU A 133 2.39 -9.88 -4.80
N ARG A 134 1.15 -9.56 -4.45
CA ARG A 134 0.24 -8.80 -5.31
C ARG A 134 0.68 -7.35 -5.53
N LEU A 135 1.41 -6.74 -4.59
CA LEU A 135 1.93 -5.37 -4.77
C LEU A 135 3.02 -5.31 -5.84
N ILE A 136 3.84 -6.38 -5.97
CA ILE A 136 5.00 -6.45 -6.87
C ILE A 136 4.79 -7.34 -8.10
N ALA A 137 3.58 -7.84 -8.29
CA ALA A 137 3.27 -8.77 -9.36
C ALA A 137 3.56 -8.17 -10.76
N THR A 138 3.97 -9.01 -11.70
CA THR A 138 4.25 -8.63 -13.07
C THR A 138 3.08 -8.95 -14.01
N PRO A 139 2.89 -8.21 -15.10
CA PRO A 139 1.91 -8.53 -16.13
C PRO A 139 1.98 -9.98 -16.57
N GLY A 140 0.83 -10.64 -16.68
CA GLY A 140 0.75 -12.05 -17.05
C GLY A 140 0.76 -13.04 -15.87
N SER A 141 1.24 -12.63 -14.70
CA SER A 141 1.28 -13.49 -13.51
C SER A 141 -0.10 -13.68 -12.84
N ALA A 142 -0.22 -14.72 -12.01
CA ALA A 142 -1.46 -15.04 -11.29
C ALA A 142 -1.86 -13.92 -10.33
N ASP A 143 -0.90 -13.32 -9.63
CA ASP A 143 -1.10 -12.30 -8.61
C ASP A 143 -1.32 -10.89 -9.19
N TYR A 144 -1.03 -10.69 -10.49
CA TYR A 144 -1.20 -9.41 -11.16
C TYR A 144 -2.65 -8.96 -11.21
N GLY A 145 -2.93 -7.77 -10.72
CA GLY A 145 -4.32 -7.32 -10.59
C GLY A 145 -4.46 -5.80 -10.40
N ARG A 146 -5.67 -5.40 -10.08
CA ARG A 146 -6.03 -3.99 -9.83
C ARG A 146 -5.07 -3.28 -8.88
N LEU A 147 -4.74 -3.96 -7.77
CA LEU A 147 -3.87 -3.40 -6.73
C LEU A 147 -2.49 -3.06 -7.29
N THR A 148 -1.93 -4.01 -8.05
CA THR A 148 -0.62 -3.84 -8.70
C THR A 148 -0.61 -2.63 -9.64
N VAL A 149 -1.60 -2.54 -10.54
CA VAL A 149 -1.67 -1.46 -11.54
C VAL A 149 -1.89 -0.11 -10.87
N ALA A 150 -2.85 -0.01 -9.94
CA ALA A 150 -3.15 1.24 -9.24
C ALA A 150 -1.95 1.74 -8.40
N LEU A 151 -1.17 0.82 -7.81
CA LEU A 151 0.03 1.17 -7.07
C LEU A 151 1.18 1.54 -8.00
N SER A 152 1.42 0.76 -9.05
CA SER A 152 2.51 1.00 -10.02
C SER A 152 2.41 2.34 -10.73
N HIS A 153 1.20 2.87 -10.89
CA HIS A 153 0.99 4.22 -11.41
C HIS A 153 1.61 5.28 -10.48
N ARG A 154 1.47 5.12 -9.16
CA ARG A 154 1.82 6.14 -8.14
C ARG A 154 3.19 5.93 -7.50
N ALA A 155 3.70 4.70 -7.48
CA ALA A 155 4.89 4.36 -6.71
C ALA A 155 5.71 3.22 -7.33
N LYS A 156 7.00 3.16 -6.97
CA LYS A 156 7.84 1.97 -7.10
C LYS A 156 7.68 1.11 -5.86
N THR A 157 7.55 -0.19 -6.03
CA THR A 157 7.36 -1.15 -4.93
C THR A 157 8.43 -2.21 -4.99
N GLN A 158 9.05 -2.50 -3.86
CA GLN A 158 10.11 -3.49 -3.72
C GLN A 158 9.80 -4.42 -2.54
N LEU A 159 9.88 -5.72 -2.78
CA LEU A 159 9.91 -6.71 -1.72
C LEU A 159 11.33 -6.73 -1.17
N MET A 160 11.48 -6.44 0.11
CA MET A 160 12.78 -6.33 0.78
C MET A 160 13.17 -7.65 1.44
N ASP A 161 12.24 -8.26 2.19
CA ASP A 161 12.54 -9.47 2.96
C ASP A 161 11.30 -10.30 3.27
N PHE A 162 11.50 -11.59 3.57
CA PHE A 162 10.45 -12.48 4.07
C PHE A 162 10.49 -12.52 5.60
N VAL A 163 9.30 -12.53 6.21
CA VAL A 163 9.12 -12.56 7.67
C VAL A 163 8.34 -13.80 8.05
N PRO A 164 8.94 -14.76 8.76
CA PRO A 164 8.24 -15.95 9.18
C PRO A 164 7.17 -15.62 10.21
N ARG A 165 6.05 -16.32 10.18
CA ARG A 165 4.95 -16.14 11.14
C ARG A 165 5.37 -16.33 12.60
N THR A 166 6.44 -17.07 12.85
CA THR A 166 7.01 -17.28 14.20
C THR A 166 7.60 -16.02 14.80
N ALA A 167 7.88 -14.99 13.99
CA ALA A 167 8.34 -13.68 14.44
C ALA A 167 7.27 -12.88 15.21
N PHE A 168 6.03 -13.36 15.24
CA PHE A 168 4.90 -12.66 15.84
C PHE A 168 4.30 -13.41 17.05
N ARG A 169 3.66 -12.65 17.95
CA ARG A 169 2.83 -13.19 19.03
C ARG A 169 1.52 -12.41 19.18
N PRO A 170 0.37 -13.11 19.18
CA PRO A 170 0.17 -14.50 18.77
C PRO A 170 0.68 -14.78 17.36
N THR A 171 1.04 -16.03 17.05
CA THR A 171 1.50 -16.41 15.70
C THR A 171 0.35 -16.29 14.69
N PRO A 172 0.49 -15.50 13.61
CA PRO A 172 -0.52 -15.42 12.55
C PRO A 172 -0.60 -16.71 11.74
N ARG A 173 -1.64 -16.83 10.89
CA ARG A 173 -1.83 -18.03 10.06
C ARG A 173 -0.85 -18.12 8.88
N VAL A 174 -0.33 -16.98 8.43
CA VAL A 174 0.48 -16.85 7.22
C VAL A 174 1.75 -16.06 7.53
N ASP A 175 2.78 -16.27 6.72
CA ASP A 175 4.01 -15.49 6.74
C ASP A 175 3.74 -14.09 6.20
N SER A 176 4.69 -13.19 6.44
CA SER A 176 4.66 -11.79 6.03
C SER A 176 5.88 -11.43 5.18
N CYS A 177 5.89 -10.22 4.67
CA CYS A 177 7.02 -9.64 3.93
C CYS A 177 7.19 -8.19 4.32
N ILE A 178 8.43 -7.74 4.36
CA ILE A 178 8.78 -6.31 4.40
C ILE A 178 8.73 -5.80 2.97
N VAL A 179 7.97 -4.73 2.76
CA VAL A 179 7.82 -4.09 1.45
C VAL A 179 8.15 -2.61 1.57
N ARG A 180 9.01 -2.13 0.67
CA ARG A 180 9.31 -0.70 0.53
C ARG A 180 8.54 -0.12 -0.64
N ILE A 181 7.86 1.00 -0.42
CA ILE A 181 7.05 1.72 -1.41
C ILE A 181 7.58 3.15 -1.48
N ILE A 182 8.02 3.57 -2.66
CA ILE A 182 8.60 4.89 -2.92
C ILE A 182 7.69 5.62 -3.90
N PRO A 183 7.05 6.73 -3.49
CA PRO A 183 6.25 7.54 -4.39
C PRO A 183 7.07 7.98 -5.61
N LYS A 184 6.44 8.01 -6.77
CA LYS A 184 7.09 8.55 -7.98
C LYS A 184 7.08 10.08 -7.91
N SER A 185 8.20 10.70 -8.24
CA SER A 185 8.33 12.16 -8.34
C SER A 185 7.51 12.73 -9.50
N GLN A 186 7.35 11.95 -10.56
CA GLN A 186 6.52 12.28 -11.71
C GLN A 186 5.57 11.12 -12.00
N VAL A 187 4.30 11.44 -12.02
CA VAL A 187 3.23 10.50 -12.37
C VAL A 187 2.69 10.92 -13.73
N THR A 188 2.46 9.96 -14.63
CA THR A 188 1.80 10.25 -15.92
C THR A 188 0.50 10.99 -15.67
N PRO A 189 0.28 12.18 -16.27
CA PRO A 189 -0.97 12.90 -16.10
C PRO A 189 -2.14 12.09 -16.62
N VAL A 190 -3.01 11.66 -15.71
CA VAL A 190 -4.26 10.97 -16.00
C VAL A 190 -5.32 11.45 -15.01
N ASP A 191 -6.58 11.43 -15.40
CA ASP A 191 -7.66 11.56 -14.42
C ASP A 191 -7.71 10.30 -13.54
N GLU A 192 -7.26 10.43 -12.29
CA GLU A 192 -7.14 9.30 -11.34
C GLU A 192 -8.46 8.56 -11.13
N SER A 193 -9.58 9.30 -11.10
CA SER A 193 -10.91 8.70 -10.93
C SER A 193 -11.27 7.83 -12.12
N SER A 194 -11.04 8.31 -13.34
CA SER A 194 -11.26 7.57 -14.57
C SER A 194 -10.34 6.36 -14.69
N LEU A 195 -9.06 6.52 -14.31
CA LEU A 195 -8.10 5.42 -14.30
C LEU A 195 -8.55 4.32 -13.33
N ASP A 196 -8.91 4.65 -12.09
CA ASP A 196 -9.35 3.68 -11.09
C ASP A 196 -10.63 2.95 -11.51
N GLN A 197 -11.60 3.66 -12.11
CA GLN A 197 -12.83 3.07 -12.63
C GLN A 197 -12.54 2.14 -13.80
N MET A 198 -11.69 2.56 -14.74
CA MET A 198 -11.29 1.76 -15.89
C MET A 198 -10.55 0.48 -15.45
N ILE A 199 -9.56 0.58 -14.56
CA ILE A 199 -8.84 -0.56 -14.01
C ILE A 199 -9.84 -1.54 -13.36
N ARG A 200 -10.79 -1.04 -12.58
CA ARG A 200 -11.83 -1.86 -11.93
C ARG A 200 -12.66 -2.60 -12.98
N TYR A 201 -13.11 -1.90 -14.00
CA TYR A 201 -13.93 -2.48 -15.07
C TYR A 201 -13.16 -3.52 -15.88
N LEU A 202 -11.96 -3.22 -16.33
CA LEU A 202 -11.15 -4.13 -17.13
C LEU A 202 -10.81 -5.41 -16.34
N PHE A 203 -10.39 -5.30 -15.10
CA PHE A 203 -10.09 -6.48 -14.27
C PHE A 203 -11.30 -7.30 -13.85
N SER A 204 -12.52 -6.79 -13.95
CA SER A 204 -13.72 -7.64 -13.80
C SER A 204 -13.80 -8.71 -14.89
N GLN A 205 -13.06 -8.52 -15.98
CA GLN A 205 -12.99 -9.41 -17.14
C GLN A 205 -11.55 -9.83 -17.47
N ARG A 206 -10.71 -10.01 -16.45
CA ARG A 206 -9.23 -10.16 -16.54
C ARG A 206 -8.74 -11.18 -17.57
N LYS A 207 -9.51 -12.25 -17.84
CA LYS A 207 -9.14 -13.33 -18.78
C LYS A 207 -9.52 -13.04 -20.22
N LYS A 208 -10.31 -11.99 -20.50
CA LYS A 208 -10.70 -11.60 -21.86
C LYS A 208 -9.65 -10.70 -22.49
N THR A 209 -9.62 -10.67 -23.83
CA THR A 209 -8.79 -9.74 -24.57
C THR A 209 -9.34 -8.31 -24.46
N LEU A 210 -8.46 -7.33 -24.56
CA LEU A 210 -8.86 -5.91 -24.55
C LEU A 210 -9.92 -5.63 -25.63
N LYS A 211 -9.71 -6.12 -26.84
CA LYS A 211 -10.66 -6.04 -27.96
C LYS A 211 -12.05 -6.54 -27.60
N ALA A 212 -12.14 -7.70 -26.94
CA ALA A 212 -13.42 -8.30 -26.55
C ALA A 212 -14.14 -7.49 -25.47
N VAL A 213 -13.39 -6.89 -24.53
CA VAL A 213 -13.94 -6.05 -23.46
C VAL A 213 -14.44 -4.73 -24.04
N LEU A 214 -13.64 -4.07 -24.87
CA LEU A 214 -13.99 -2.79 -25.49
C LEU A 214 -15.17 -2.89 -26.45
N LYS A 215 -15.34 -3.99 -27.19
CA LYS A 215 -16.52 -4.22 -28.03
C LYS A 215 -17.85 -4.09 -27.26
N ARG A 216 -17.85 -4.38 -25.97
CA ARG A 216 -19.04 -4.36 -25.10
C ARG A 216 -19.22 -3.03 -24.36
N ALA A 217 -18.12 -2.32 -24.10
CA ALA A 217 -18.10 -1.16 -23.20
C ALA A 217 -18.22 0.19 -23.90
N THR A 218 -17.95 0.25 -25.20
CA THR A 218 -17.75 1.54 -25.89
C THR A 218 -18.75 1.78 -27.02
N SER A 219 -19.09 3.07 -27.17
CA SER A 219 -19.79 3.54 -28.39
C SER A 219 -18.93 3.33 -29.64
N THR A 220 -19.54 3.39 -30.81
CA THR A 220 -18.83 3.27 -32.11
C THR A 220 -17.73 4.32 -32.27
N THR A 221 -17.95 5.52 -31.74
CA THR A 221 -16.98 6.63 -31.78
C THR A 221 -15.74 6.31 -30.91
N ALA A 222 -15.92 5.76 -29.72
CA ALA A 222 -14.83 5.35 -28.85
C ALA A 222 -13.97 4.22 -29.44
N ARG A 223 -14.60 3.29 -30.19
CA ARG A 223 -13.85 2.27 -30.92
C ARG A 223 -12.94 2.85 -31.97
N LYS A 224 -13.43 3.84 -32.73
CA LYS A 224 -12.64 4.51 -33.78
C LYS A 224 -11.44 5.24 -33.13
N SER A 225 -11.67 5.98 -32.06
CA SER A 225 -10.60 6.67 -31.32
C SER A 225 -9.57 5.70 -30.75
N LEU A 226 -9.98 4.57 -30.14
CA LEU A 226 -9.08 3.55 -29.66
C LEU A 226 -8.27 2.88 -30.79
N ASN A 227 -8.91 2.55 -31.91
CA ASN A 227 -8.20 1.95 -33.04
C ASN A 227 -7.21 2.91 -33.70
N SER A 228 -7.42 4.24 -33.63
CA SER A 228 -6.48 5.22 -34.17
C SER A 228 -5.34 5.59 -33.22
N LEU A 229 -5.57 5.48 -31.91
CA LEU A 229 -4.61 5.89 -30.89
C LEU A 229 -3.79 4.72 -30.33
N VAL A 230 -4.29 3.49 -30.43
CA VAL A 230 -3.62 2.28 -29.95
C VAL A 230 -2.92 1.59 -31.13
N LYS A 231 -1.77 2.08 -31.52
CA LYS A 231 -0.76 1.31 -32.24
C LYS A 231 0.23 0.78 -31.20
N PRO A 232 0.44 -0.51 -31.05
CA PRO A 232 0.45 -1.57 -32.06
C PRO A 232 -0.78 -2.49 -32.00
N GLU A 233 -1.04 -3.20 -33.09
CA GLU A 233 -2.13 -4.19 -33.25
C GLU A 233 -2.14 -5.25 -32.12
N ASP A 234 -0.97 -5.57 -31.58
CA ASP A 234 -0.79 -6.53 -30.49
C ASP A 234 -1.51 -6.16 -29.19
N LEU A 235 -1.74 -4.86 -28.88
CA LEU A 235 -2.36 -4.45 -27.62
C LEU A 235 -3.82 -4.92 -27.47
N LEU A 236 -4.58 -4.89 -28.57
CA LEU A 236 -5.99 -5.28 -28.59
C LEU A 236 -6.20 -6.77 -28.36
N ASP A 237 -5.22 -7.59 -28.73
CA ASP A 237 -5.27 -9.04 -28.59
C ASP A 237 -4.70 -9.52 -27.24
N LYS A 238 -4.01 -8.66 -26.48
CA LYS A 238 -3.60 -8.95 -25.10
C LYS A 238 -4.81 -9.16 -24.21
N ARG A 239 -4.70 -10.14 -23.30
CA ARG A 239 -5.67 -10.29 -22.20
C ARG A 239 -5.44 -9.18 -21.17
N ILE A 240 -6.50 -8.77 -20.46
CA ILE A 240 -6.42 -7.66 -19.50
C ILE A 240 -5.29 -7.85 -18.48
N PHE A 241 -5.07 -9.07 -17.97
CA PHE A 241 -4.01 -9.32 -17.00
C PHE A 241 -2.58 -9.33 -17.59
N GLN A 242 -2.43 -9.22 -18.90
CA GLN A 242 -1.15 -9.11 -19.61
C GLN A 242 -0.76 -7.66 -19.92
N LEU A 243 -1.70 -6.72 -19.75
CA LEU A 243 -1.45 -5.30 -19.98
C LEU A 243 -0.49 -4.76 -18.91
N THR A 244 0.49 -3.97 -19.33
CA THR A 244 1.40 -3.27 -18.43
C THR A 244 0.73 -2.07 -17.77
N PRO A 245 1.23 -1.55 -16.63
CA PRO A 245 0.70 -0.33 -16.03
C PRO A 245 0.68 0.87 -16.99
N SER A 246 1.72 1.06 -17.80
CA SER A 246 1.77 2.13 -18.80
C SER A 246 0.75 1.96 -19.91
N GLU A 247 0.43 0.74 -20.31
CA GLU A 247 -0.65 0.48 -21.27
C GLU A 247 -2.02 0.84 -20.67
N PHE A 248 -2.25 0.61 -19.37
CA PHE A 248 -3.47 1.11 -18.70
C PHE A 248 -3.53 2.63 -18.67
N GLU A 249 -2.41 3.33 -18.39
CA GLU A 249 -2.34 4.79 -18.44
C GLU A 249 -2.66 5.33 -19.82
N ASN A 250 -2.08 4.76 -20.89
CA ASN A 250 -2.33 5.12 -22.27
C ASN A 250 -3.80 4.92 -22.66
N ILE A 251 -4.39 3.77 -22.30
CA ILE A 251 -5.81 3.50 -22.54
C ILE A 251 -6.67 4.52 -21.79
N SER A 252 -6.33 4.87 -20.54
CA SER A 252 -7.08 5.87 -19.77
C SER A 252 -7.04 7.24 -20.43
N ASN A 253 -5.88 7.69 -20.90
CA ASN A 253 -5.74 8.98 -21.57
C ASN A 253 -6.52 9.01 -22.90
N CYS A 254 -6.56 7.89 -23.64
CA CYS A 254 -7.36 7.77 -24.86
C CYS A 254 -8.87 7.80 -24.59
N LEU A 255 -9.30 7.39 -23.39
CA LEU A 255 -10.70 7.30 -22.99
C LEU A 255 -11.16 8.46 -22.11
N SER A 256 -10.28 9.47 -21.86
CA SER A 256 -10.50 10.63 -20.99
C SER A 256 -11.77 11.44 -21.30
N PRO A 257 -12.29 12.29 -20.37
CA PRO A 257 -13.69 12.77 -20.27
C PRO A 257 -14.21 13.62 -21.45
N GLN A 258 -13.34 14.11 -22.33
CA GLN A 258 -13.80 14.75 -23.58
C GLN A 258 -14.67 13.80 -24.44
N HIS A 259 -14.59 12.51 -24.16
CA HIS A 259 -15.33 11.47 -24.85
C HIS A 259 -16.15 10.66 -23.84
N LYS A 260 -17.18 11.15 -23.19
CA LYS A 260 -18.14 10.44 -22.29
C LYS A 260 -18.42 8.97 -22.69
N LEU A 261 -17.38 8.10 -22.65
CA LEU A 261 -17.31 6.85 -23.41
C LEU A 261 -17.64 5.62 -22.56
N PHE A 262 -17.61 5.73 -21.22
CA PHE A 262 -18.04 4.67 -20.34
C PHE A 262 -19.31 5.09 -19.62
N LYS A 263 -20.45 4.57 -20.06
CA LYS A 263 -21.61 4.44 -19.18
C LYS A 263 -21.35 3.20 -18.30
N PHE A 264 -20.70 3.39 -17.15
CA PHE A 264 -20.72 2.38 -16.12
C PHE A 264 -22.15 2.31 -15.57
N SER A 265 -22.94 1.32 -16.02
CA SER A 265 -24.18 1.02 -15.35
C SER A 265 -23.80 0.48 -13.95
N ASN A 266 -24.10 1.25 -12.93
CA ASN A 266 -24.14 0.74 -11.57
C ASN A 266 -25.15 -0.43 -11.53
N ARG A 267 -24.65 -1.65 -11.44
CA ARG A 267 -25.37 -2.82 -10.95
C ARG A 267 -24.59 -3.36 -9.76
#